data_509c956955ed1cc45338c7266362d846
#
_entry.id   509c956955ed1cc45338c7266362d846
#
_cell.length_a   1.000
_cell.length_b   1.000
_cell.length_c   1.000
_cell.angle_alpha   90.00
_cell.angle_beta   90.00
_cell.angle_gamma   90.00
#
_symmetry.space_group_name_H-M   'P 1'
#
loop_
_entity.id
_entity.type
_entity.pdbx_description
1 polymer ?
#
loop_
_entity_poly.entity_id
_entity_poly.type
_entity_poly.pdbx_seq_one_letter_code
_entity_poly.pdbx_strand_id
1 'polypeptide(L)'
;CTRWQIAVDADRVAQLRRHDWSKWVEGDPFVPDGKGGFFLKMVDGRCVFLAGDNRCRIHSELRYDDKPASCRAFPLHFAKIGEVALARLSFYCPAVCANDGRPIDEQGRWLQTTLKEAGDVGRTAPFSLDGRVAISAAEVQRIQERIVDWLKDPFRPMEDRMLACAQLLRTLSSRTAATGKRAIDEVLQGVKDRSIEEVARDGRRDGSPSGAGAVLSLFLGQDTATLSRLSRVGRFFHVRLAALGLCALYSGSMDAAARWSALRRVAFTPEGGSDALHTRAIVSKVRSGRWLMGDMSLVTGFNLVVVGYYVIHILACLRAASMGRSTCDDEDVTRAVQAADLLVFEHANLIHNPVSFRFISSMLESTDLCASMAAYVKGSSR
;
A
#
# COMPACT_ATOMS: atom_id res chain seq x y z
N CYS A 1 -4.57 -12.96 -10.20
CA CYS A 1 -5.82 -12.88 -10.98
C CYS A 1 -7.08 -13.07 -10.11
N THR A 2 -7.00 -12.69 -8.85
CA THR A 2 -8.14 -12.69 -7.92
C THR A 2 -8.34 -11.29 -7.38
N ARG A 3 -9.61 -10.87 -7.19
CA ARG A 3 -10.01 -9.58 -6.58
C ARG A 3 -9.48 -8.31 -7.26
N TRP A 4 -9.01 -8.41 -8.49
CA TRP A 4 -8.42 -7.31 -9.26
C TRP A 4 -9.18 -7.07 -10.56
N GLN A 5 -9.61 -5.83 -10.80
CA GLN A 5 -10.13 -5.43 -12.12
C GLN A 5 -8.96 -5.24 -13.09
N ILE A 6 -8.91 -6.05 -14.12
CA ILE A 6 -7.82 -6.07 -15.10
C ILE A 6 -8.29 -5.32 -16.34
N ALA A 7 -7.74 -4.13 -16.55
CA ALA A 7 -8.01 -3.33 -17.73
C ALA A 7 -7.39 -3.95 -18.99
N VAL A 8 -8.12 -3.88 -20.09
CA VAL A 8 -7.70 -4.39 -21.41
C VAL A 8 -8.06 -3.34 -22.45
N ASP A 9 -7.11 -3.01 -23.31
CA ASP A 9 -7.35 -2.13 -24.45
C ASP A 9 -8.22 -2.80 -25.53
N ALA A 10 -8.88 -1.98 -26.33
CA ALA A 10 -9.83 -2.45 -27.35
C ALA A 10 -9.17 -3.34 -28.41
N ASP A 11 -7.94 -3.05 -28.79
CA ASP A 11 -7.22 -3.82 -29.81
C ASP A 11 -6.90 -5.23 -29.29
N ARG A 12 -6.47 -5.34 -28.04
CA ARG A 12 -6.22 -6.62 -27.38
C ARG A 12 -7.53 -7.41 -27.22
N VAL A 13 -8.62 -6.77 -26.89
CA VAL A 13 -9.95 -7.42 -26.84
C VAL A 13 -10.33 -7.97 -28.21
N ALA A 14 -10.15 -7.18 -29.29
CA ALA A 14 -10.44 -7.63 -30.65
C ALA A 14 -9.59 -8.85 -31.05
N GLN A 15 -8.32 -8.88 -30.63
CA GLN A 15 -7.44 -10.04 -30.88
C GLN A 15 -7.92 -11.27 -30.10
N LEU A 16 -8.20 -11.13 -28.81
CA LEU A 16 -8.59 -12.25 -27.94
C LEU A 16 -9.99 -12.80 -28.32
N ARG A 17 -10.91 -11.98 -28.85
CA ARG A 17 -12.22 -12.42 -29.34
C ARG A 17 -12.15 -13.30 -30.60
N ARG A 18 -11.01 -13.36 -31.31
CA ARG A 18 -10.81 -14.26 -32.45
C ARG A 18 -10.64 -15.71 -32.02
N HIS A 19 -10.31 -15.94 -30.74
CA HIS A 19 -10.20 -17.28 -30.18
C HIS A 19 -11.53 -17.67 -29.50
N ASP A 20 -11.94 -18.92 -29.69
CA ASP A 20 -13.15 -19.45 -29.06
C ASP A 20 -12.90 -19.81 -27.61
N TRP A 21 -13.49 -19.02 -26.70
CA TRP A 21 -13.41 -19.22 -25.25
C TRP A 21 -14.59 -19.98 -24.67
N SER A 22 -15.61 -20.35 -25.49
CA SER A 22 -16.87 -20.95 -25.03
C SER A 22 -16.69 -22.21 -24.21
N LYS A 23 -15.61 -22.93 -24.45
CA LYS A 23 -15.23 -24.14 -23.68
C LYS A 23 -14.98 -23.86 -22.18
N TRP A 24 -14.60 -22.66 -21.82
CA TRP A 24 -14.17 -22.32 -20.45
C TRP A 24 -14.90 -21.13 -19.83
N VAL A 25 -15.52 -20.29 -20.66
CA VAL A 25 -16.13 -19.02 -20.23
C VAL A 25 -17.52 -18.92 -20.83
N GLU A 26 -18.51 -18.74 -19.96
CA GLU A 26 -19.89 -18.50 -20.37
C GLU A 26 -20.08 -17.01 -20.75
N GLY A 27 -20.48 -16.80 -22.02
CA GLY A 27 -20.70 -15.47 -22.60
C GLY A 27 -19.41 -14.70 -22.90
N ASP A 28 -19.51 -13.38 -23.04
CA ASP A 28 -18.35 -12.52 -23.33
C ASP A 28 -17.41 -12.43 -22.12
N PRO A 29 -16.11 -12.77 -22.24
CA PRO A 29 -15.15 -12.64 -21.17
C PRO A 29 -14.71 -11.21 -20.89
N PHE A 30 -15.20 -10.22 -21.65
CA PHE A 30 -14.84 -8.81 -21.53
C PHE A 30 -16.05 -7.95 -21.13
N VAL A 31 -15.86 -7.05 -20.18
CA VAL A 31 -16.88 -6.12 -19.68
C VAL A 31 -16.46 -4.70 -20.07
N PRO A 32 -17.29 -3.90 -20.76
CA PRO A 32 -16.97 -2.51 -21.06
C PRO A 32 -16.70 -1.70 -19.80
N ASP A 33 -15.70 -0.81 -19.85
CA ASP A 33 -15.34 0.08 -18.73
C ASP A 33 -16.14 1.40 -18.76
N GLY A 34 -16.97 1.62 -19.77
CA GLY A 34 -17.74 2.86 -19.98
C GLY A 34 -16.91 4.04 -20.50
N LYS A 35 -15.62 3.85 -20.80
CA LYS A 35 -14.69 4.89 -21.29
C LYS A 35 -14.01 4.50 -22.61
N GLY A 36 -14.52 3.47 -23.28
CA GLY A 36 -13.98 2.95 -24.53
C GLY A 36 -12.97 1.79 -24.38
N GLY A 37 -12.65 1.40 -23.16
CA GLY A 37 -11.87 0.22 -22.82
C GLY A 37 -12.72 -0.91 -22.26
N PHE A 38 -12.05 -1.94 -21.77
CA PHE A 38 -12.68 -3.13 -21.21
C PHE A 38 -11.97 -3.59 -19.95
N PHE A 39 -12.70 -4.35 -19.13
CA PHE A 39 -12.14 -5.17 -18.06
C PHE A 39 -12.30 -6.65 -18.38
N LEU A 40 -11.40 -7.49 -17.87
CA LEU A 40 -11.63 -8.93 -17.85
C LEU A 40 -12.80 -9.24 -16.90
N LYS A 41 -13.73 -10.09 -17.35
CA LYS A 41 -14.85 -10.55 -16.53
C LYS A 41 -14.33 -11.30 -15.31
N MET A 42 -14.91 -11.00 -14.17
CA MET A 42 -14.62 -11.66 -12.89
C MET A 42 -15.86 -12.42 -12.43
N VAL A 43 -15.67 -13.66 -12.00
CA VAL A 43 -16.72 -14.51 -11.39
C VAL A 43 -16.20 -14.92 -10.02
N ASP A 44 -16.97 -14.69 -8.98
CA ASP A 44 -16.62 -14.95 -7.57
C ASP A 44 -15.24 -14.40 -7.17
N GLY A 45 -14.93 -13.20 -7.68
CA GLY A 45 -13.65 -12.53 -7.43
C GLY A 45 -12.44 -13.14 -8.15
N ARG A 46 -12.66 -14.06 -9.11
CA ARG A 46 -11.59 -14.70 -9.92
C ARG A 46 -11.74 -14.30 -11.39
N CYS A 47 -10.62 -14.07 -12.05
CA CYS A 47 -10.60 -13.85 -13.49
C CYS A 47 -11.13 -15.10 -14.22
N VAL A 48 -12.02 -14.93 -15.20
CA VAL A 48 -12.58 -16.05 -15.99
C VAL A 48 -11.52 -16.84 -16.76
N PHE A 49 -10.37 -16.25 -17.05
CA PHE A 49 -9.23 -16.92 -17.66
C PHE A 49 -8.31 -17.62 -16.65
N LEU A 50 -8.60 -17.61 -15.35
CA LEU A 50 -7.84 -18.33 -14.35
C LEU A 50 -8.37 -19.75 -14.22
N ALA A 51 -7.60 -20.74 -14.66
CA ALA A 51 -7.93 -22.16 -14.57
C ALA A 51 -7.92 -22.64 -13.09
N GLY A 52 -8.45 -23.84 -12.86
CA GLY A 52 -8.49 -24.45 -11.52
C GLY A 52 -7.11 -24.71 -10.93
N ASP A 53 -6.11 -24.95 -11.76
CA ASP A 53 -4.68 -25.10 -11.40
C ASP A 53 -3.94 -23.77 -11.21
N ASN A 54 -4.65 -22.64 -11.19
CA ASN A 54 -4.15 -21.28 -11.12
C ASN A 54 -3.30 -20.81 -12.32
N ARG A 55 -3.32 -21.51 -13.44
CA ARG A 55 -2.70 -21.04 -14.69
C ARG A 55 -3.65 -20.12 -15.46
N CYS A 56 -3.06 -19.22 -16.24
CA CYS A 56 -3.81 -18.33 -17.11
C CYS A 56 -4.11 -19.01 -18.45
N ARG A 57 -5.38 -19.16 -18.81
CA ARG A 57 -5.82 -19.78 -20.08
C ARG A 57 -5.34 -19.02 -21.31
N ILE A 58 -5.29 -17.68 -21.27
CA ILE A 58 -4.71 -16.90 -22.37
C ILE A 58 -3.26 -17.32 -22.61
N HIS A 59 -2.50 -17.57 -21.53
CA HIS A 59 -1.11 -18.02 -21.67
C HIS A 59 -0.98 -19.47 -22.15
N SER A 60 -1.87 -20.38 -21.68
CA SER A 60 -1.80 -21.80 -22.05
C SER A 60 -2.34 -22.10 -23.44
N GLU A 61 -3.39 -21.40 -23.90
CA GLU A 61 -4.03 -21.62 -25.19
C GLU A 61 -3.40 -20.81 -26.34
N LEU A 62 -2.85 -19.64 -26.01
CA LEU A 62 -2.15 -18.78 -26.97
C LEU A 62 -0.68 -18.64 -26.54
N ARG A 63 -0.21 -17.43 -26.26
CA ARG A 63 1.17 -17.16 -25.83
C ARG A 63 1.18 -16.14 -24.69
N TYR A 64 2.34 -16.02 -24.01
CA TYR A 64 2.53 -14.99 -22.98
C TYR A 64 2.27 -13.57 -23.51
N ASP A 65 2.70 -13.29 -24.74
CA ASP A 65 2.56 -11.98 -25.37
C ASP A 65 1.12 -11.62 -25.75
N ASP A 66 0.23 -12.62 -25.81
CA ASP A 66 -1.20 -12.40 -26.06
C ASP A 66 -1.97 -11.98 -24.80
N LYS A 67 -1.36 -12.06 -23.63
CA LYS A 67 -1.96 -11.52 -22.38
C LYS A 67 -2.12 -10.01 -22.48
N PRO A 68 -3.14 -9.41 -21.80
CA PRO A 68 -3.22 -7.97 -21.62
C PRO A 68 -1.93 -7.38 -21.03
N ALA A 69 -1.56 -6.17 -21.41
CA ALA A 69 -0.32 -5.52 -20.93
C ALA A 69 -0.24 -5.47 -19.41
N SER A 70 -1.35 -5.15 -18.72
CA SER A 70 -1.45 -5.18 -17.27
C SER A 70 -1.17 -6.57 -16.65
N CYS A 71 -1.58 -7.65 -17.34
CA CYS A 71 -1.27 -9.02 -16.91
C CYS A 71 0.19 -9.42 -17.15
N ARG A 72 0.83 -8.86 -18.19
CA ARG A 72 2.27 -9.10 -18.46
C ARG A 72 3.15 -8.30 -17.52
N ALA A 73 2.70 -7.08 -17.18
CA ALA A 73 3.42 -6.22 -16.25
C ALA A 73 3.43 -6.77 -14.82
N PHE A 74 2.32 -7.38 -14.36
CA PHE A 74 2.23 -7.87 -12.98
C PHE A 74 3.36 -8.88 -12.65
N PRO A 75 4.05 -8.72 -11.54
CA PRO A 75 3.79 -7.84 -10.39
C PRO A 75 4.50 -6.46 -10.46
N LEU A 76 4.98 -6.01 -11.62
CA LEU A 76 5.65 -4.73 -11.78
C LEU A 76 4.67 -3.55 -11.81
N HIS A 77 5.09 -2.48 -11.16
CA HIS A 77 4.50 -1.15 -11.29
C HIS A 77 5.62 -0.12 -11.49
N PHE A 78 5.30 0.97 -12.13
CA PHE A 78 6.24 2.05 -12.38
C PHE A 78 5.73 3.37 -11.79
N ALA A 79 6.64 4.24 -11.42
CA ALA A 79 6.41 5.64 -11.08
C ALA A 79 7.56 6.48 -11.62
N LYS A 80 7.39 7.80 -11.70
CA LYS A 80 8.43 8.72 -12.15
C LYS A 80 8.62 9.83 -11.11
N ILE A 81 9.90 10.10 -10.78
CA ILE A 81 10.30 11.25 -9.97
C ILE A 81 11.33 12.04 -10.77
N GLY A 82 10.94 13.21 -11.26
CA GLY A 82 11.74 13.94 -12.24
C GLY A 82 11.93 13.09 -13.50
N GLU A 83 13.16 12.90 -13.94
CA GLU A 83 13.51 12.09 -15.12
C GLU A 83 13.75 10.61 -14.81
N VAL A 84 13.70 10.21 -13.53
CA VAL A 84 14.00 8.84 -13.09
C VAL A 84 12.73 8.01 -13.03
N ALA A 85 12.66 6.94 -13.81
CA ALA A 85 11.61 5.93 -13.69
C ALA A 85 12.01 4.91 -12.62
N LEU A 86 11.13 4.68 -11.67
CA LEU A 86 11.28 3.77 -10.55
C LEU A 86 10.37 2.56 -10.76
N ALA A 87 10.93 1.37 -10.66
CA ALA A 87 10.18 0.12 -10.69
C ALA A 87 9.93 -0.40 -9.27
N ARG A 88 8.75 -0.95 -9.02
CA ARG A 88 8.42 -1.66 -7.79
C ARG A 88 7.69 -2.97 -8.09
N LEU A 89 7.73 -3.86 -7.11
CA LEU A 89 6.95 -5.09 -7.13
C LEU A 89 5.71 -4.96 -6.23
N SER A 90 4.60 -5.51 -6.66
CA SER A 90 3.40 -5.65 -5.83
C SER A 90 3.58 -6.80 -4.85
N PHE A 91 3.42 -6.52 -3.57
CA PHE A 91 3.43 -7.52 -2.51
C PHE A 91 2.11 -8.32 -2.42
N TYR A 92 1.14 -8.02 -3.26
CA TYR A 92 0.01 -8.92 -3.48
C TYR A 92 0.43 -10.23 -4.16
N CYS A 93 1.57 -10.25 -4.85
CA CYS A 93 2.16 -11.43 -5.46
C CYS A 93 2.82 -12.35 -4.41
N PRO A 94 2.41 -13.62 -4.28
CA PRO A 94 3.03 -14.55 -3.32
C PRO A 94 4.55 -14.73 -3.53
N ALA A 95 5.01 -14.79 -4.79
CA ALA A 95 6.44 -14.94 -5.09
C ALA A 95 7.26 -13.73 -4.63
N VAL A 96 6.70 -12.51 -4.72
CA VAL A 96 7.34 -11.30 -4.18
C VAL A 96 7.40 -11.34 -2.66
N CYS A 97 6.36 -11.82 -1.98
CA CYS A 97 6.39 -12.01 -0.53
C CYS A 97 7.43 -13.05 -0.12
N ALA A 98 7.48 -14.19 -0.81
CA ALA A 98 8.47 -15.25 -0.57
C ALA A 98 9.91 -14.83 -0.92
N ASN A 99 10.09 -13.70 -1.63
CA ASN A 99 11.37 -13.27 -2.18
C ASN A 99 12.00 -14.35 -3.10
N ASP A 100 11.13 -15.01 -3.85
CA ASP A 100 11.48 -16.09 -4.78
C ASP A 100 11.54 -15.54 -6.21
N GLY A 101 12.54 -15.97 -6.95
CA GLY A 101 12.77 -15.54 -8.32
C GLY A 101 14.11 -14.82 -8.53
N ARG A 102 14.32 -14.36 -9.75
CA ARG A 102 15.55 -13.63 -10.12
C ARG A 102 15.49 -12.20 -9.59
N PRO A 103 16.61 -11.65 -9.10
CA PRO A 103 16.70 -10.24 -8.70
C PRO A 103 16.18 -9.30 -9.80
N ILE A 104 15.47 -8.25 -9.40
CA ILE A 104 14.83 -7.34 -10.35
C ILE A 104 15.85 -6.53 -11.18
N ASP A 105 16.99 -6.21 -10.60
CA ASP A 105 18.11 -5.51 -11.24
C ASP A 105 18.78 -6.33 -12.36
N GLU A 106 18.69 -7.64 -12.29
CA GLU A 106 19.16 -8.54 -13.36
C GLU A 106 18.18 -8.65 -14.55
N GLN A 107 16.98 -8.08 -14.43
CA GLN A 107 15.91 -8.19 -15.42
C GLN A 107 15.76 -6.94 -16.31
N GLY A 108 16.82 -6.21 -16.56
CA GLY A 108 16.81 -4.91 -17.24
C GLY A 108 16.05 -4.87 -18.56
N ARG A 109 16.18 -5.91 -19.43
CA ARG A 109 15.44 -5.99 -20.71
C ARG A 109 13.94 -6.09 -20.49
N TRP A 110 13.50 -6.92 -19.55
CA TRP A 110 12.08 -7.08 -19.21
C TRP A 110 11.51 -5.79 -18.61
N LEU A 111 12.25 -5.13 -17.71
CA LEU A 111 11.87 -3.85 -17.12
C LEU A 111 11.69 -2.78 -18.19
N GLN A 112 12.63 -2.64 -19.13
CA GLN A 112 12.55 -1.65 -20.22
C GLN A 112 11.34 -1.92 -21.14
N THR A 113 11.11 -3.17 -21.52
CA THR A 113 9.97 -3.55 -22.36
C THR A 113 8.65 -3.24 -21.64
N THR A 114 8.53 -3.63 -20.38
CA THR A 114 7.32 -3.42 -19.59
C THR A 114 7.07 -1.93 -19.33
N LEU A 115 8.12 -1.13 -19.11
CA LEU A 115 8.00 0.31 -18.95
C LEU A 115 7.49 0.98 -20.25
N LYS A 116 8.00 0.57 -21.42
CA LYS A 116 7.51 1.07 -22.71
C LYS A 116 6.03 0.75 -22.93
N GLU A 117 5.60 -0.45 -22.57
CA GLU A 117 4.19 -0.88 -22.67
C GLU A 117 3.28 -0.16 -21.66
N ALA A 118 3.80 0.21 -20.49
CA ALA A 118 3.06 0.94 -19.48
C ALA A 118 2.75 2.39 -19.88
N GLY A 119 3.46 2.96 -20.86
CA GLY A 119 3.27 4.32 -21.33
C GLY A 119 3.69 5.38 -20.30
N ASP A 120 2.89 6.44 -20.16
CA ASP A 120 3.16 7.50 -19.18
C ASP A 120 2.90 6.98 -17.76
N VAL A 121 3.96 6.90 -16.96
CA VAL A 121 3.93 6.26 -15.63
C VAL A 121 4.01 7.25 -14.48
N GLY A 122 3.80 8.54 -14.73
CA GLY A 122 3.80 9.31 -13.57
C GLY A 122 4.07 10.81 -13.57
N ARG A 123 4.42 11.29 -12.40
CA ARG A 123 4.54 12.67 -12.03
C ARG A 123 5.96 13.19 -12.24
N THR A 124 6.11 14.25 -13.04
CA THR A 124 7.40 14.91 -13.21
C THR A 124 7.62 16.06 -12.23
N ALA A 125 6.60 16.80 -11.87
CA ALA A 125 6.58 17.94 -10.92
C ALA A 125 5.18 18.62 -10.97
N PRO A 126 4.85 19.53 -10.05
CA PRO A 126 5.63 19.97 -8.89
C PRO A 126 5.52 19.02 -7.71
N PHE A 127 6.58 18.93 -6.90
CA PHE A 127 6.53 18.24 -5.61
C PHE A 127 6.35 19.27 -4.49
N SER A 128 5.72 18.84 -3.40
CA SER A 128 5.59 19.65 -2.18
C SER A 128 5.93 18.83 -0.95
N LEU A 129 6.50 19.50 0.07
CA LEU A 129 6.82 18.85 1.34
C LEU A 129 5.56 18.55 2.15
N ASP A 130 4.69 19.54 2.30
CA ASP A 130 3.47 19.51 3.13
C ASP A 130 2.24 20.15 2.46
N GLY A 131 2.26 20.29 1.13
CA GLY A 131 1.24 21.00 0.36
C GLY A 131 1.48 22.50 0.22
N ARG A 132 2.36 23.10 1.01
CA ARG A 132 2.67 24.54 1.03
C ARG A 132 4.03 24.84 0.45
N VAL A 133 5.03 24.04 0.79
CA VAL A 133 6.42 24.25 0.41
C VAL A 133 6.76 23.40 -0.80
N ALA A 134 6.99 24.05 -1.94
CA ALA A 134 7.44 23.38 -3.16
C ALA A 134 8.91 22.94 -3.02
N ILE A 135 9.22 21.72 -3.42
CA ILE A 135 10.55 21.12 -3.42
C ILE A 135 10.90 20.49 -4.75
N SER A 136 12.19 20.39 -5.05
CA SER A 136 12.70 19.78 -6.28
C SER A 136 12.74 18.25 -6.20
N ALA A 137 12.85 17.60 -7.34
CA ALA A 137 13.04 16.14 -7.40
C ALA A 137 14.32 15.69 -6.66
N ALA A 138 15.39 16.48 -6.71
CA ALA A 138 16.63 16.19 -5.99
C ALA A 138 16.45 16.25 -4.46
N GLU A 139 15.68 17.23 -3.97
CA GLU A 139 15.32 17.30 -2.53
C GLU A 139 14.45 16.11 -2.12
N VAL A 140 13.48 15.73 -2.95
CA VAL A 140 12.67 14.52 -2.72
C VAL A 140 13.56 13.30 -2.58
N GLN A 141 14.50 13.09 -3.51
CA GLN A 141 15.41 11.94 -3.49
C GLN A 141 16.28 11.90 -2.22
N ARG A 142 16.84 13.02 -1.80
CA ARG A 142 17.66 13.09 -0.56
C ARG A 142 16.85 12.78 0.70
N ILE A 143 15.63 13.30 0.79
CA ILE A 143 14.72 12.99 1.90
C ILE A 143 14.33 11.51 1.87
N GLN A 144 14.02 10.98 0.69
CA GLN A 144 13.65 9.58 0.47
C GLN A 144 14.79 8.63 0.87
N GLU A 145 16.04 8.94 0.49
CA GLU A 145 17.21 8.16 0.86
C GLU A 145 17.35 8.08 2.39
N ARG A 146 17.25 9.20 3.11
CA ARG A 146 17.29 9.21 4.56
C ARG A 146 16.18 8.36 5.21
N ILE A 147 14.95 8.48 4.71
CA ILE A 147 13.83 7.67 5.19
C ILE A 147 14.10 6.17 4.94
N VAL A 148 14.58 5.82 3.76
CA VAL A 148 14.90 4.42 3.41
C VAL A 148 16.02 3.86 4.29
N ASP A 149 17.06 4.65 4.58
CA ASP A 149 18.16 4.22 5.46
C ASP A 149 17.63 3.89 6.86
N TRP A 150 16.78 4.74 7.43
CA TRP A 150 16.20 4.47 8.75
C TRP A 150 15.21 3.30 8.74
N LEU A 151 14.39 3.17 7.70
CA LEU A 151 13.45 2.05 7.58
C LEU A 151 14.15 0.70 7.45
N LYS A 152 15.39 0.67 6.97
CA LYS A 152 16.19 -0.55 6.80
C LYS A 152 16.98 -0.96 8.04
N ASP A 153 17.02 -0.15 9.08
CA ASP A 153 17.78 -0.47 10.29
C ASP A 153 17.21 -1.77 10.94
N PRO A 154 17.95 -2.88 10.96
CA PRO A 154 17.45 -4.15 11.47
C PRO A 154 17.45 -4.22 13.00
N PHE A 155 18.10 -3.26 13.68
CA PHE A 155 18.29 -3.27 15.13
C PHE A 155 17.16 -2.56 15.89
N ARG A 156 16.23 -1.93 15.17
CA ARG A 156 15.15 -1.14 15.76
C ARG A 156 13.78 -1.66 15.35
N PRO A 157 12.79 -1.67 16.25
CA PRO A 157 11.42 -2.00 15.89
C PRO A 157 10.91 -1.12 14.75
N MET A 158 10.15 -1.67 13.82
CA MET A 158 9.61 -0.91 12.68
C MET A 158 8.79 0.31 13.13
N GLU A 159 8.08 0.22 14.25
CA GLU A 159 7.33 1.35 14.80
C GLU A 159 8.24 2.55 15.11
N ASP A 160 9.40 2.31 15.72
CA ASP A 160 10.37 3.37 16.03
C ASP A 160 10.95 3.99 14.77
N ARG A 161 11.27 3.16 13.76
CA ARG A 161 11.71 3.61 12.45
C ARG A 161 10.66 4.50 11.78
N MET A 162 9.37 4.10 11.81
CA MET A 162 8.26 4.87 11.26
C MET A 162 8.05 6.20 11.98
N LEU A 163 8.10 6.19 13.32
CA LEU A 163 8.00 7.39 14.15
C LEU A 163 9.13 8.38 13.88
N ALA A 164 10.37 7.88 13.76
CA ALA A 164 11.53 8.73 13.44
C ALA A 164 11.38 9.37 12.05
N CYS A 165 10.94 8.62 11.05
CA CYS A 165 10.69 9.15 9.70
C CYS A 165 9.56 10.19 9.69
N ALA A 166 8.47 9.95 10.42
CA ALA A 166 7.37 10.92 10.57
C ALA A 166 7.86 12.20 11.25
N GLN A 167 8.66 12.09 12.30
CA GLN A 167 9.25 13.23 13.01
C GLN A 167 10.24 14.01 12.14
N LEU A 168 11.02 13.32 11.30
CA LEU A 168 11.87 13.99 10.32
C LEU A 168 11.05 14.87 9.38
N LEU A 169 9.99 14.33 8.78
CA LEU A 169 9.12 15.07 7.86
C LEU A 169 8.43 16.24 8.56
N ARG A 170 7.98 16.06 9.80
CA ARG A 170 7.42 17.12 10.62
C ARG A 170 8.43 18.25 10.88
N THR A 171 9.66 17.88 11.26
CA THR A 171 10.73 18.85 11.50
C THR A 171 11.09 19.60 10.21
N LEU A 172 11.17 18.90 9.08
CA LEU A 172 11.39 19.52 7.77
C LEU A 172 10.27 20.52 7.45
N SER A 173 9.00 20.14 7.61
CA SER A 173 7.86 21.01 7.34
C SER A 173 7.90 22.27 8.20
N SER A 174 8.07 22.13 9.52
CA SER A 174 8.07 23.28 10.46
C SER A 174 9.26 24.21 10.22
N ARG A 175 10.46 23.67 10.01
CA ARG A 175 11.68 24.47 9.80
C ARG A 175 11.65 25.17 8.43
N THR A 176 11.23 24.45 7.38
CA THR A 176 11.16 25.04 6.03
C THR A 176 10.11 26.14 5.95
N ALA A 177 9.00 26.01 6.67
CA ALA A 177 8.01 27.09 6.79
C ALA A 177 8.58 28.35 7.48
N ALA A 178 9.49 28.19 8.44
CA ALA A 178 10.09 29.28 9.19
C ALA A 178 11.28 29.94 8.48
N THR A 179 12.16 29.16 7.84
CA THR A 179 13.46 29.62 7.34
C THR A 179 13.74 29.35 5.85
N GLY A 180 12.74 28.80 5.15
CA GLY A 180 12.85 28.48 3.72
C GLY A 180 13.64 27.20 3.43
N LYS A 181 13.92 26.95 2.16
CA LYS A 181 14.48 25.67 1.66
C LYS A 181 15.86 25.29 2.20
N ARG A 182 16.67 26.26 2.66
CA ARG A 182 17.98 26.00 3.29
C ARG A 182 17.85 25.08 4.51
N ALA A 183 16.72 25.11 5.19
CA ALA A 183 16.43 24.25 6.33
C ALA A 183 16.48 22.75 5.99
N ILE A 184 16.24 22.34 4.73
CA ILE A 184 16.25 20.93 4.35
C ILE A 184 17.65 20.32 4.59
N ASP A 185 18.71 20.98 4.14
CA ASP A 185 20.08 20.51 4.33
C ASP A 185 20.50 20.54 5.81
N GLU A 186 20.15 21.61 6.51
CA GLU A 186 20.41 21.76 7.94
C GLU A 186 19.73 20.64 8.76
N VAL A 187 18.46 20.35 8.48
CA VAL A 187 17.71 19.30 9.19
C VAL A 187 18.28 17.91 8.84
N LEU A 188 18.53 17.62 7.55
CA LEU A 188 19.09 16.34 7.14
C LEU A 188 20.50 16.12 7.72
N GLN A 189 21.30 17.17 7.86
CA GLN A 189 22.61 17.09 8.51
C GLN A 189 22.44 16.91 10.02
N GLY A 190 21.58 17.68 10.67
CA GLY A 190 21.37 17.63 12.13
C GLY A 190 20.81 16.32 12.65
N VAL A 191 20.13 15.54 11.79
CA VAL A 191 19.64 14.18 12.18
C VAL A 191 20.65 13.06 11.94
N LYS A 192 21.80 13.34 11.31
CA LYS A 192 22.84 12.31 11.09
C LYS A 192 23.47 11.83 12.40
N ASP A 193 23.60 12.73 13.36
CA ASP A 193 24.26 12.46 14.63
C ASP A 193 23.29 11.99 15.72
N ARG A 194 21.98 11.92 15.41
CA ARG A 194 20.93 11.47 16.34
C ARG A 194 20.54 10.02 16.08
N SER A 195 20.33 9.27 17.16
CA SER A 195 19.80 7.90 17.06
C SER A 195 18.33 7.88 16.64
N ILE A 196 17.90 6.79 16.00
CA ILE A 196 16.49 6.60 15.61
C ILE A 196 15.58 6.69 16.84
N GLU A 197 16.00 6.12 17.99
CA GLU A 197 15.20 6.16 19.21
C GLU A 197 15.00 7.57 19.76
N GLU A 198 16.03 8.41 19.72
CA GLU A 198 15.90 9.80 20.17
C GLU A 198 14.90 10.56 19.30
N VAL A 199 14.97 10.40 17.98
CA VAL A 199 14.05 11.04 17.06
C VAL A 199 12.64 10.46 17.20
N ALA A 200 12.50 9.14 17.33
CA ALA A 200 11.20 8.47 17.55
C ALA A 200 10.54 8.89 18.87
N ARG A 201 11.34 9.08 19.93
CA ARG A 201 10.86 9.55 21.25
C ARG A 201 10.25 10.94 21.14
N ASP A 202 10.88 11.84 20.40
CA ASP A 202 10.33 13.17 20.16
C ASP A 202 9.01 13.07 19.36
N GLY A 203 8.95 12.19 18.36
CA GLY A 203 7.73 11.95 17.58
C GLY A 203 6.55 11.39 18.38
N ARG A 204 6.81 10.63 19.46
CA ARG A 204 5.73 10.02 20.28
C ARG A 204 4.98 11.03 21.16
N ARG A 205 5.58 12.14 21.50
CA ARG A 205 5.04 13.11 22.50
C ARG A 205 3.74 13.77 22.05
N ASP A 206 3.48 13.83 20.77
CA ASP A 206 2.40 14.64 20.21
C ASP A 206 1.22 13.82 19.66
N GLY A 207 1.22 12.48 19.86
CA GLY A 207 0.18 11.61 19.35
C GLY A 207 -1.14 11.73 20.11
N SER A 208 -2.22 12.08 19.41
CA SER A 208 -3.60 11.99 19.91
C SER A 208 -4.35 10.89 19.14
N PRO A 209 -5.00 9.93 19.82
CA PRO A 209 -5.74 8.87 19.15
C PRO A 209 -6.97 9.38 18.37
N SER A 210 -7.33 10.65 18.52
CA SER A 210 -8.44 11.27 17.80
C SER A 210 -8.15 11.29 16.28
N GLY A 211 -9.08 10.80 15.49
CA GLY A 211 -8.94 10.75 14.02
C GLY A 211 -8.29 9.47 13.48
N ALA A 212 -7.30 8.89 14.15
CA ALA A 212 -6.59 7.69 13.68
C ALA A 212 -7.56 6.52 13.38
N GLY A 213 -8.53 6.29 14.25
CA GLY A 213 -9.56 5.27 14.03
C GLY A 213 -10.44 5.52 12.82
N ALA A 214 -10.71 6.79 12.45
CA ALA A 214 -11.47 7.11 11.24
C ALA A 214 -10.65 6.80 9.99
N VAL A 215 -9.37 7.18 9.97
CA VAL A 215 -8.46 6.88 8.87
C VAL A 215 -8.33 5.36 8.67
N LEU A 216 -8.05 4.61 9.72
CA LEU A 216 -7.96 3.14 9.64
C LEU A 216 -9.28 2.50 9.18
N SER A 217 -10.43 3.01 9.63
CA SER A 217 -11.75 2.51 9.21
C SER A 217 -12.02 2.75 7.73
N LEU A 218 -11.50 3.84 7.18
CA LEU A 218 -11.61 4.12 5.75
C LEU A 218 -10.91 3.04 4.92
N PHE A 219 -9.69 2.67 5.29
CA PHE A 219 -8.91 1.69 4.53
C PHE A 219 -9.34 0.25 4.81
N LEU A 220 -9.57 -0.14 6.05
CA LEU A 220 -10.10 -1.47 6.39
C LEU A 220 -11.50 -1.70 5.80
N GLY A 221 -12.33 -0.65 5.68
CA GLY A 221 -13.62 -0.68 5.01
C GLY A 221 -13.55 -0.88 3.48
N GLN A 222 -12.37 -0.79 2.86
CA GLN A 222 -12.18 -1.13 1.44
C GLN A 222 -12.15 -2.63 1.17
N ASP A 223 -12.07 -3.48 2.19
CA ASP A 223 -12.11 -4.92 2.01
C ASP A 223 -13.49 -5.34 1.45
N THR A 224 -13.56 -5.44 0.12
CA THR A 224 -14.80 -5.74 -0.61
C THR A 224 -15.30 -7.17 -0.39
N ALA A 225 -14.43 -8.07 0.06
CA ALA A 225 -14.81 -9.42 0.47
C ALA A 225 -15.48 -9.42 1.85
N THR A 226 -15.32 -8.35 2.62
CA THR A 226 -15.97 -8.15 3.91
C THR A 226 -17.37 -7.58 3.66
N LEU A 227 -18.39 -8.30 4.13
CA LEU A 227 -19.77 -7.81 4.09
C LEU A 227 -20.14 -7.24 2.72
N SER A 228 -19.94 -8.03 1.67
CA SER A 228 -20.10 -7.64 0.25
C SER A 228 -21.43 -6.96 -0.08
N ARG A 229 -22.48 -7.22 0.75
CA ARG A 229 -23.81 -6.60 0.62
C ARG A 229 -23.92 -5.20 1.22
N LEU A 230 -22.95 -4.78 2.05
CA LEU A 230 -22.94 -3.44 2.62
C LEU A 230 -22.33 -2.43 1.64
N SER A 231 -22.90 -1.22 1.64
CA SER A 231 -22.29 -0.07 0.97
C SER A 231 -20.92 0.27 1.59
N ARG A 232 -20.11 1.08 0.90
CA ARG A 232 -18.83 1.59 1.45
C ARG A 232 -19.02 2.28 2.80
N VAL A 233 -20.11 3.05 2.93
CA VAL A 233 -20.47 3.75 4.17
C VAL A 233 -20.78 2.73 5.28
N GLY A 234 -21.57 1.70 4.98
CA GLY A 234 -21.87 0.63 5.94
C GLY A 234 -20.61 -0.09 6.42
N ARG A 235 -19.66 -0.39 5.52
CA ARG A 235 -18.38 -1.01 5.89
C ARG A 235 -17.50 -0.11 6.78
N PHE A 236 -17.44 1.19 6.47
CA PHE A 236 -16.76 2.16 7.33
C PHE A 236 -17.34 2.15 8.76
N PHE A 237 -18.65 2.22 8.89
CA PHE A 237 -19.31 2.17 10.20
C PHE A 237 -19.12 0.82 10.90
N HIS A 238 -19.12 -0.30 10.17
CA HIS A 238 -18.81 -1.61 10.76
C HIS A 238 -17.45 -1.60 11.45
N VAL A 239 -16.39 -1.12 10.79
CA VAL A 239 -15.05 -1.04 11.39
C VAL A 239 -15.04 -0.10 12.62
N ARG A 240 -15.77 1.02 12.56
CA ARG A 240 -15.92 1.94 13.71
C ARG A 240 -16.61 1.28 14.90
N LEU A 241 -17.70 0.57 14.68
CA LEU A 241 -18.45 -0.15 15.72
C LEU A 241 -17.60 -1.28 16.33
N ALA A 242 -16.85 -2.00 15.49
CA ALA A 242 -15.91 -3.02 15.96
C ALA A 242 -14.81 -2.42 16.85
N ALA A 243 -14.25 -1.28 16.47
CA ALA A 243 -13.24 -0.57 17.27
C ALA A 243 -13.79 -0.05 18.62
N LEU A 244 -15.10 0.24 18.69
CA LEU A 244 -15.81 0.56 19.93
C LEU A 244 -16.21 -0.68 20.76
N GLY A 245 -15.89 -1.88 20.27
CA GLY A 245 -16.22 -3.15 20.96
C GLY A 245 -17.66 -3.62 20.78
N LEU A 246 -18.46 -2.92 19.96
CA LEU A 246 -19.89 -3.22 19.77
C LEU A 246 -20.15 -4.43 18.86
N CYS A 247 -19.20 -4.77 18.00
CA CYS A 247 -19.24 -5.98 17.17
C CYS A 247 -17.82 -6.56 16.98
N ALA A 248 -17.70 -7.73 16.35
CA ALA A 248 -16.41 -8.24 15.91
C ALA A 248 -15.95 -7.51 14.64
N LEU A 249 -14.65 -7.24 14.52
CA LEU A 249 -14.03 -6.88 13.25
C LEU A 249 -13.96 -8.14 12.39
N TYR A 250 -14.43 -8.05 11.16
CA TYR A 250 -14.33 -9.10 10.15
C TYR A 250 -13.53 -8.61 8.95
N SER A 251 -12.65 -9.44 8.44
CA SER A 251 -11.92 -9.21 7.19
C SER A 251 -12.04 -10.43 6.27
N GLY A 252 -12.64 -10.24 5.12
CA GLY A 252 -12.73 -11.27 4.11
C GLY A 252 -11.39 -11.56 3.43
N SER A 253 -10.49 -10.58 3.36
CA SER A 253 -9.14 -10.78 2.84
C SER A 253 -8.30 -11.69 3.72
N MET A 254 -8.55 -11.66 5.04
CA MET A 254 -7.86 -12.50 6.03
C MET A 254 -8.63 -13.78 6.35
N ASP A 255 -9.91 -13.87 5.94
CA ASP A 255 -10.84 -14.91 6.38
C ASP A 255 -10.85 -15.05 7.92
N ALA A 256 -11.02 -13.93 8.61
CA ALA A 256 -10.86 -13.84 10.05
C ALA A 256 -11.85 -12.87 10.67
N ALA A 257 -12.27 -13.19 11.91
CA ALA A 257 -13.11 -12.33 12.73
C ALA A 257 -12.68 -12.39 14.20
N ALA A 258 -12.55 -11.23 14.85
CA ALA A 258 -12.27 -11.16 16.28
C ALA A 258 -12.78 -9.85 16.89
N ARG A 259 -13.02 -9.82 18.21
CA ARG A 259 -13.29 -8.58 18.92
C ARG A 259 -12.03 -7.71 19.00
N TRP A 260 -12.19 -6.41 18.92
CA TRP A 260 -11.08 -5.45 19.00
C TRP A 260 -10.23 -5.63 20.26
N SER A 261 -10.87 -5.97 21.40
CA SER A 261 -10.17 -6.27 22.65
C SER A 261 -9.29 -7.53 22.59
N ALA A 262 -9.68 -8.53 21.80
CA ALA A 262 -8.86 -9.74 21.59
C ALA A 262 -7.65 -9.42 20.70
N LEU A 263 -7.86 -8.67 19.63
CA LEU A 263 -6.82 -8.21 18.71
C LEU A 263 -5.72 -7.44 19.45
N ARG A 264 -6.08 -6.51 20.36
CA ARG A 264 -5.11 -5.73 21.15
C ARG A 264 -4.25 -6.56 22.11
N ARG A 265 -4.65 -7.79 22.42
CA ARG A 265 -3.85 -8.70 23.27
C ARG A 265 -2.84 -9.52 22.50
N VAL A 266 -2.91 -9.48 21.16
CA VAL A 266 -1.95 -10.16 20.30
C VAL A 266 -0.69 -9.31 20.18
N ALA A 267 0.48 -9.89 20.45
CA ALA A 267 1.75 -9.25 20.20
C ALA A 267 2.08 -9.27 18.69
N PHE A 268 2.34 -8.10 18.14
CA PHE A 268 2.86 -7.94 16.78
C PHE A 268 4.37 -7.70 16.85
N THR A 269 5.12 -8.78 16.89
CA THR A 269 6.59 -8.79 16.95
C THR A 269 7.13 -9.67 15.83
N PRO A 270 7.06 -9.20 14.56
CA PRO A 270 7.62 -9.97 13.45
C PRO A 270 9.14 -10.13 13.63
N GLU A 271 9.62 -11.35 13.45
CA GLU A 271 11.03 -11.72 13.61
C GLU A 271 11.53 -12.44 12.35
N GLY A 272 12.85 -12.49 12.13
CA GLY A 272 13.45 -13.25 11.04
C GLY A 272 12.85 -12.95 9.67
N GLY A 273 12.25 -13.95 9.02
CA GLY A 273 11.68 -13.85 7.68
C GLY A 273 10.50 -12.89 7.59
N SER A 274 9.64 -12.84 8.59
CA SER A 274 8.48 -11.95 8.64
C SER A 274 8.87 -10.48 8.84
N ASP A 275 9.89 -10.18 9.67
CA ASP A 275 10.42 -8.81 9.77
C ASP A 275 11.07 -8.38 8.44
N ALA A 276 11.84 -9.26 7.81
CA ALA A 276 12.45 -8.99 6.51
C ALA A 276 11.40 -8.73 5.42
N LEU A 277 10.33 -9.51 5.36
CA LEU A 277 9.21 -9.29 4.43
C LEU A 277 8.52 -7.95 4.71
N HIS A 278 8.19 -7.69 5.96
CA HIS A 278 7.52 -6.47 6.39
C HIS A 278 8.37 -5.24 6.06
N THR A 279 9.67 -5.28 6.37
CA THR A 279 10.62 -4.22 6.04
C THR A 279 10.70 -4.01 4.53
N ARG A 280 10.84 -5.07 3.71
CA ARG A 280 10.85 -4.95 2.24
C ARG A 280 9.58 -4.33 1.70
N ALA A 281 8.42 -4.73 2.23
CA ALA A 281 7.13 -4.18 1.81
C ALA A 281 7.06 -2.67 2.04
N ILE A 282 7.38 -2.19 3.24
CA ILE A 282 7.35 -0.77 3.59
C ILE A 282 8.41 0.03 2.80
N VAL A 283 9.65 -0.43 2.77
CA VAL A 283 10.75 0.23 2.04
C VAL A 283 10.45 0.33 0.55
N SER A 284 9.85 -0.71 -0.05
CA SER A 284 9.47 -0.71 -1.46
C SER A 284 8.47 0.41 -1.79
N LYS A 285 7.52 0.72 -0.89
CA LYS A 285 6.56 1.82 -1.13
C LYS A 285 7.25 3.18 -1.16
N VAL A 286 8.21 3.40 -0.27
CA VAL A 286 8.98 4.64 -0.24
C VAL A 286 9.91 4.73 -1.46
N ARG A 287 10.74 3.72 -1.72
CA ARG A 287 11.71 3.72 -2.83
C ARG A 287 11.09 3.91 -4.20
N SER A 288 9.93 3.32 -4.42
CA SER A 288 9.25 3.37 -5.72
C SER A 288 8.50 4.67 -6.00
N GLY A 289 8.54 5.65 -5.11
CA GLY A 289 7.75 6.87 -5.27
C GLY A 289 6.24 6.65 -5.19
N ARG A 290 5.76 5.45 -4.82
CA ARG A 290 4.32 5.14 -4.74
C ARG A 290 3.60 6.02 -3.72
N TRP A 291 4.30 6.44 -2.70
CA TRP A 291 3.82 7.37 -1.68
C TRP A 291 3.61 8.82 -2.20
N LEU A 292 4.07 9.14 -3.41
CA LEU A 292 3.95 10.46 -4.04
C LEU A 292 2.91 10.46 -5.17
N MET A 293 1.90 9.59 -5.12
CA MET A 293 0.89 9.49 -6.16
C MET A 293 -0.03 10.71 -6.21
N GLY A 294 -0.46 11.03 -7.42
CA GLY A 294 -1.32 12.18 -7.66
C GLY A 294 -0.65 13.47 -7.21
N ASP A 295 -1.37 14.32 -6.48
CA ASP A 295 -0.88 15.60 -5.95
C ASP A 295 -0.50 15.53 -4.46
N MET A 296 -0.21 14.32 -3.94
CA MET A 296 0.19 14.16 -2.55
C MET A 296 1.50 14.87 -2.25
N SER A 297 1.56 15.55 -1.10
CA SER A 297 2.81 16.04 -0.51
C SER A 297 3.62 14.88 0.07
N LEU A 298 4.90 15.11 0.40
CA LEU A 298 5.73 14.10 1.06
C LEU A 298 5.12 13.67 2.40
N VAL A 299 4.61 14.60 3.19
CA VAL A 299 3.94 14.30 4.48
C VAL A 299 2.71 13.41 4.24
N THR A 300 1.82 13.81 3.36
CA THR A 300 0.60 13.05 3.04
C THR A 300 0.92 11.65 2.50
N GLY A 301 1.87 11.58 1.60
CA GLY A 301 2.29 10.31 1.02
C GLY A 301 2.96 9.37 2.03
N PHE A 302 3.81 9.90 2.92
CA PHE A 302 4.40 9.09 3.99
C PHE A 302 3.34 8.62 4.99
N ASN A 303 2.35 9.45 5.28
CA ASN A 303 1.22 9.04 6.12
C ASN A 303 0.40 7.91 5.48
N LEU A 304 0.33 7.81 4.15
CA LEU A 304 -0.24 6.63 3.49
C LEU A 304 0.60 5.37 3.76
N VAL A 305 1.93 5.49 3.80
CA VAL A 305 2.82 4.37 4.18
C VAL A 305 2.60 3.98 5.65
N VAL A 306 2.43 4.96 6.54
CA VAL A 306 2.08 4.74 7.96
C VAL A 306 0.76 3.99 8.08
N VAL A 307 -0.28 4.38 7.33
CA VAL A 307 -1.55 3.65 7.28
C VAL A 307 -1.32 2.20 6.85
N GLY A 308 -0.54 1.98 5.80
CA GLY A 308 -0.18 0.64 5.33
C GLY A 308 0.44 -0.22 6.43
N TYR A 309 1.38 0.34 7.19
CA TYR A 309 2.01 -0.33 8.33
C TYR A 309 0.98 -0.75 9.38
N TYR A 310 0.10 0.16 9.82
CA TYR A 310 -0.90 -0.17 10.84
C TYR A 310 -2.04 -1.07 10.32
N VAL A 311 -2.37 -1.03 9.04
CA VAL A 311 -3.28 -2.00 8.42
C VAL A 311 -2.67 -3.40 8.45
N ILE A 312 -1.37 -3.56 8.13
CA ILE A 312 -0.66 -4.85 8.27
C ILE A 312 -0.73 -5.35 9.71
N HIS A 313 -0.39 -4.49 10.67
CA HIS A 313 -0.43 -4.82 12.10
C HIS A 313 -1.83 -5.33 12.52
N ILE A 314 -2.88 -4.55 12.23
CA ILE A 314 -4.26 -4.88 12.61
C ILE A 314 -4.71 -6.20 11.95
N LEU A 315 -4.43 -6.40 10.68
CA LEU A 315 -4.85 -7.60 9.95
C LEU A 315 -4.11 -8.85 10.43
N ALA A 316 -2.81 -8.77 10.69
CA ALA A 316 -2.05 -9.88 11.26
C ALA A 316 -2.57 -10.26 12.64
N CYS A 317 -2.76 -9.28 13.53
CA CYS A 317 -3.32 -9.50 14.86
C CYS A 317 -4.77 -10.02 14.81
N LEU A 318 -5.58 -9.57 13.85
CA LEU A 318 -6.95 -10.06 13.65
C LEU A 318 -6.95 -11.56 13.36
N ARG A 319 -6.08 -12.02 12.45
CA ARG A 319 -5.98 -13.43 12.08
C ARG A 319 -5.47 -14.26 13.26
N ALA A 320 -4.41 -13.85 13.92
CA ALA A 320 -3.89 -14.53 15.11
C ALA A 320 -4.96 -14.63 16.22
N ALA A 321 -5.66 -13.53 16.52
CA ALA A 321 -6.74 -13.50 17.51
C ALA A 321 -7.91 -14.42 17.13
N SER A 322 -8.29 -14.50 15.85
CA SER A 322 -9.36 -15.39 15.38
C SER A 322 -9.03 -16.88 15.57
N MET A 323 -7.74 -17.21 15.61
CA MET A 323 -7.21 -18.55 15.89
C MET A 323 -6.87 -18.78 17.38
N GLY A 324 -7.20 -17.82 18.25
CA GLY A 324 -6.93 -17.91 19.70
C GLY A 324 -5.45 -17.75 20.07
N ARG A 325 -4.59 -17.23 19.18
CA ARG A 325 -3.16 -17.04 19.43
C ARG A 325 -2.88 -15.68 20.07
N SER A 326 -1.83 -15.62 20.89
CA SER A 326 -1.36 -14.38 21.54
C SER A 326 -0.24 -13.68 20.80
N THR A 327 0.30 -14.29 19.73
CA THR A 327 1.38 -13.77 18.88
C THR A 327 1.06 -14.03 17.42
N CYS A 328 1.52 -13.15 16.53
CA CYS A 328 1.46 -13.37 15.08
C CYS A 328 2.55 -14.35 14.64
N ASP A 329 2.22 -15.20 13.66
CA ASP A 329 3.19 -16.02 12.94
C ASP A 329 3.54 -15.43 11.54
N ASP A 330 4.46 -16.09 10.84
CA ASP A 330 4.90 -15.66 9.50
C ASP A 330 3.76 -15.64 8.46
N GLU A 331 2.80 -16.56 8.59
CA GLU A 331 1.65 -16.61 7.68
C GLU A 331 0.70 -15.44 7.93
N ASP A 332 0.48 -15.05 9.19
CA ASP A 332 -0.33 -13.88 9.54
C ASP A 332 0.25 -12.62 8.92
N VAL A 333 1.57 -12.42 9.08
CA VAL A 333 2.28 -11.25 8.53
C VAL A 333 2.26 -11.28 7.00
N THR A 334 2.50 -12.43 6.38
CA THR A 334 2.50 -12.57 4.92
C THR A 334 1.12 -12.23 4.33
N ARG A 335 0.05 -12.80 4.86
CA ARG A 335 -1.32 -12.51 4.42
C ARG A 335 -1.71 -11.05 4.67
N ALA A 336 -1.31 -10.49 5.80
CA ALA A 336 -1.57 -9.10 6.12
C ALA A 336 -0.83 -8.14 5.18
N VAL A 337 0.42 -8.41 4.81
CA VAL A 337 1.18 -7.65 3.81
C VAL A 337 0.48 -7.70 2.45
N GLN A 338 0.05 -8.88 2.00
CA GLN A 338 -0.69 -9.04 0.75
C GLN A 338 -2.01 -8.25 0.76
N ALA A 339 -2.78 -8.37 1.82
CA ALA A 339 -4.05 -7.68 1.96
C ALA A 339 -3.87 -6.15 2.03
N ALA A 340 -2.90 -5.66 2.80
CA ALA A 340 -2.62 -4.23 2.91
C ALA A 340 -2.09 -3.65 1.59
N ASP A 341 -1.31 -4.40 0.83
CA ASP A 341 -0.86 -3.97 -0.50
C ASP A 341 -2.05 -3.67 -1.41
N LEU A 342 -3.04 -4.55 -1.40
CA LEU A 342 -4.28 -4.37 -2.15
C LEU A 342 -5.13 -3.22 -1.58
N LEU A 343 -5.38 -3.20 -0.26
CA LEU A 343 -6.32 -2.29 0.37
C LEU A 343 -5.84 -0.84 0.41
N VAL A 344 -4.54 -0.61 0.56
CA VAL A 344 -3.97 0.73 0.76
C VAL A 344 -3.31 1.26 -0.52
N PHE A 345 -2.54 0.43 -1.22
CA PHE A 345 -1.65 0.92 -2.28
C PHE A 345 -2.12 0.62 -3.69
N GLU A 346 -2.96 -0.41 -3.88
CA GLU A 346 -3.43 -0.81 -5.21
C GLU A 346 -4.89 -0.46 -5.47
N HIS A 347 -5.60 0.13 -4.51
CA HIS A 347 -7.01 0.51 -4.69
C HIS A 347 -7.14 1.74 -5.60
N ALA A 348 -7.20 1.48 -6.90
CA ALA A 348 -7.42 2.48 -7.94
C ALA A 348 -8.63 3.40 -7.67
N ASN A 349 -9.69 2.86 -7.08
CA ASN A 349 -10.93 3.60 -6.82
C ASN A 349 -10.80 4.76 -5.81
N LEU A 350 -9.86 4.67 -4.86
CA LEU A 350 -9.61 5.76 -3.91
C LEU A 350 -8.76 6.87 -4.52
N ILE A 351 -7.86 6.51 -5.44
CA ILE A 351 -6.85 7.41 -5.99
C ILE A 351 -7.33 8.04 -7.32
N HIS A 352 -8.09 7.30 -8.12
CA HIS A 352 -8.56 7.77 -9.43
C HIS A 352 -9.87 8.58 -9.38
N ASN A 353 -10.55 8.64 -8.21
CA ASN A 353 -11.69 9.52 -8.03
C ASN A 353 -11.22 10.83 -7.36
N PRO A 354 -11.29 11.99 -8.05
CA PRO A 354 -10.77 13.26 -7.52
C PRO A 354 -11.38 13.68 -6.18
N VAL A 355 -12.66 13.37 -5.95
CA VAL A 355 -13.36 13.73 -4.70
C VAL A 355 -12.87 12.83 -3.56
N SER A 356 -12.80 11.51 -3.80
CA SER A 356 -12.28 10.57 -2.81
C SER A 356 -10.81 10.84 -2.50
N PHE A 357 -10.02 11.17 -3.52
CA PHE A 357 -8.61 11.50 -3.37
C PHE A 357 -8.39 12.74 -2.49
N ARG A 358 -9.12 13.84 -2.73
CA ARG A 358 -9.03 15.06 -1.90
C ARG A 358 -9.43 14.79 -0.45
N PHE A 359 -10.50 14.03 -0.25
CA PHE A 359 -10.96 13.66 1.09
C PHE A 359 -9.90 12.85 1.84
N ILE A 360 -9.31 11.83 1.19
CA ILE A 360 -8.26 11.01 1.79
C ILE A 360 -7.01 11.86 2.06
N SER A 361 -6.58 12.67 1.09
CA SER A 361 -5.42 13.55 1.26
C SER A 361 -5.59 14.46 2.46
N SER A 362 -6.75 15.09 2.63
CA SER A 362 -7.00 15.97 3.80
C SER A 362 -6.94 15.21 5.14
N MET A 363 -7.38 13.95 5.18
CA MET A 363 -7.25 13.11 6.38
C MET A 363 -5.80 12.69 6.67
N LEU A 364 -4.96 12.64 5.65
CA LEU A 364 -3.54 12.26 5.75
C LEU A 364 -2.60 13.46 5.91
N GLU A 365 -3.08 14.68 5.95
CA GLU A 365 -2.23 15.89 6.09
C GLU A 365 -1.64 16.08 7.48
N SER A 366 -2.16 15.37 8.51
CA SER A 366 -1.69 15.51 9.88
C SER A 366 -0.24 15.05 10.04
N THR A 367 0.62 15.94 10.54
CA THR A 367 2.02 15.60 10.85
C THR A 367 2.17 14.64 12.04
N ASP A 368 1.10 14.45 12.84
CA ASP A 368 1.09 13.62 14.04
C ASP A 368 0.41 12.25 13.82
N LEU A 369 0.04 11.93 12.58
CA LEU A 369 -0.75 10.74 12.27
C LEU A 369 -0.06 9.45 12.74
N CYS A 370 1.26 9.33 12.57
CA CYS A 370 2.02 8.15 12.96
C CYS A 370 1.93 7.92 14.49
N ALA A 371 2.16 8.94 15.29
CA ALA A 371 2.05 8.87 16.75
C ALA A 371 0.60 8.61 17.20
N SER A 372 -0.37 9.21 16.52
CA SER A 372 -1.80 9.03 16.79
C SER A 372 -2.24 7.59 16.51
N MET A 373 -1.75 6.98 15.44
CA MET A 373 -2.02 5.57 15.12
C MET A 373 -1.34 4.61 16.11
N ALA A 374 -0.10 4.89 16.51
CA ALA A 374 0.59 4.12 17.54
C ALA A 374 -0.19 4.10 18.85
N ALA A 375 -0.64 5.26 19.30
CA ALA A 375 -1.46 5.39 20.49
C ALA A 375 -2.82 4.67 20.36
N TYR A 376 -3.48 4.80 19.20
CA TYR A 376 -4.77 4.17 18.94
C TYR A 376 -4.71 2.64 18.96
N VAL A 377 -3.72 2.05 18.29
CA VAL A 377 -3.58 0.58 18.19
C VAL A 377 -3.18 -0.02 19.53
N LYS A 378 -2.26 0.59 20.26
CA LYS A 378 -1.84 0.14 21.61
C LYS A 378 -2.93 0.30 22.66
N GLY A 379 -3.91 1.16 22.40
CA GLY A 379 -4.98 1.42 23.36
C GLY A 379 -4.44 2.11 24.61
N SER A 380 -3.82 3.27 24.46
CA SER A 380 -3.52 4.12 25.62
C SER A 380 -4.84 4.37 26.35
N SER A 381 -5.04 3.66 27.46
CA SER A 381 -6.07 3.95 28.45
C SER A 381 -5.84 5.38 28.94
N ARG A 382 -6.78 6.27 28.65
CA ARG A 382 -7.01 7.41 29.52
C ARG A 382 -7.82 6.97 30.71
#